data_f2ae8a41082c7c9f37b7e4700347e800
#
_entry.id   f2ae8a41082c7c9f37b7e4700347e800
#
_cell.length_a   1.000
_cell.length_b   1.000
_cell.length_c   1.000
_cell.angle_alpha   90.00
_cell.angle_beta   90.00
_cell.angle_gamma   90.00
#
_symmetry.space_group_name_H-M   'P 1'
#
loop_
_entity.id
_entity.type
_entity.pdbx_description
1 polymer ?
#
loop_
_entity_poly.entity_id
_entity_poly.type
_entity_poly.pdbx_seq_one_letter_code
_entity_poly.pdbx_strand_id
1 'polypeptide(L)'
;MKKSATTLFFLFVSTAIGFAATPQQLGAWSVYTADGNLASNRPVLLQTTSEEQYRDEKGNPVQAKLDVICNHGKVSAIALEPNFVIQASAISFSGAVPTTRIVSLAEGQASREDWEVLGRGRTLSPYSEAFQGKAVRRWAERISASRVMAFQLPGNKGESAQPTFQTGQLSEALASVGCRY
;
A
#
# COMPACT_ATOMS: atom_id res chain seq x y z
N MET A 1 32.26 -25.35 1.57
CA MET A 1 31.14 -25.03 2.47
C MET A 1 30.14 -24.24 1.68
N LYS A 2 29.03 -24.87 1.25
CA LYS A 2 27.95 -24.18 0.47
C LYS A 2 26.98 -23.56 1.47
N LYS A 3 26.91 -22.23 1.49
CA LYS A 3 25.89 -21.51 2.25
C LYS A 3 24.58 -21.55 1.44
N SER A 4 23.62 -22.34 1.90
CA SER A 4 22.24 -22.30 1.40
C SER A 4 21.61 -20.97 1.81
N ALA A 5 21.36 -20.11 0.84
CA ALA A 5 20.51 -18.94 1.03
C ALA A 5 19.05 -19.43 1.01
N THR A 6 18.43 -19.47 2.18
CA THR A 6 16.99 -19.72 2.31
C THR A 6 16.26 -18.46 1.89
N THR A 7 15.85 -18.43 0.63
CA THR A 7 14.98 -17.39 0.10
C THR A 7 13.59 -17.59 0.71
N LEU A 8 13.25 -16.74 1.68
CA LEU A 8 11.91 -16.70 2.26
C LEU A 8 10.96 -16.08 1.22
N PHE A 9 10.34 -16.95 0.44
CA PHE A 9 9.24 -16.58 -0.45
C PHE A 9 8.05 -16.20 0.44
N PHE A 10 7.82 -14.91 0.65
CA PHE A 10 6.53 -14.42 1.10
C PHE A 10 5.54 -14.60 -0.05
N LEU A 11 4.92 -15.75 -0.11
CA LEU A 11 3.68 -15.94 -0.83
C LEU A 11 2.64 -15.02 -0.18
N PHE A 12 2.40 -13.84 -0.75
CA PHE A 12 1.13 -13.17 -0.59
C PHE A 12 0.09 -14.06 -1.28
N VAL A 13 -0.30 -15.10 -0.59
CA VAL A 13 -1.55 -15.76 -0.88
C VAL A 13 -2.60 -14.70 -0.60
N SER A 14 -3.26 -14.20 -1.63
CA SER A 14 -4.57 -13.57 -1.52
C SER A 14 -5.55 -14.65 -1.05
N THR A 15 -5.31 -15.18 0.14
CA THR A 15 -6.37 -15.80 0.90
C THR A 15 -7.29 -14.63 1.20
N ALA A 16 -8.50 -14.68 0.67
CA ALA A 16 -9.62 -13.96 1.20
C ALA A 16 -9.69 -14.31 2.69
N ILE A 17 -8.92 -13.60 3.50
CA ILE A 17 -9.16 -13.54 4.93
C ILE A 17 -10.55 -12.93 4.96
N GLY A 18 -11.54 -13.73 5.28
CA GLY A 18 -12.91 -13.26 5.39
C GLY A 18 -12.97 -12.23 6.50
N PHE A 19 -12.75 -10.97 6.13
CA PHE A 19 -13.11 -9.85 6.99
C PHE A 19 -14.63 -9.79 7.01
N ALA A 20 -15.24 -10.55 7.91
CA ALA A 20 -16.69 -10.67 8.04
C ALA A 20 -17.30 -9.52 8.85
N ALA A 21 -16.51 -8.56 9.28
CA ALA A 21 -16.98 -7.42 10.06
C ALA A 21 -17.20 -6.19 9.16
N THR A 22 -18.29 -5.48 9.40
CA THR A 22 -18.46 -4.12 8.85
C THR A 22 -17.27 -3.27 9.28
N PRO A 23 -16.56 -2.61 8.35
CA PRO A 23 -15.41 -1.82 8.71
C PRO A 23 -15.82 -0.66 9.63
N GLN A 24 -15.01 -0.38 10.64
CA GLN A 24 -15.14 0.84 11.42
C GLN A 24 -14.59 2.00 10.60
N GLN A 25 -15.36 3.08 10.47
CA GLN A 25 -14.93 4.28 9.79
C GLN A 25 -14.24 5.24 10.77
N LEU A 26 -13.00 5.63 10.45
CA LEU A 26 -12.23 6.63 11.20
C LEU A 26 -11.71 7.70 10.23
N GLY A 27 -12.47 8.78 10.10
CA GLY A 27 -12.22 9.79 9.07
C GLY A 27 -12.31 9.20 7.66
N ALA A 28 -11.27 9.36 6.87
CA ALA A 28 -11.18 8.80 5.52
C ALA A 28 -10.78 7.30 5.51
N TRP A 29 -10.49 6.71 6.67
CA TRP A 29 -9.97 5.35 6.78
C TRP A 29 -11.05 4.37 7.20
N SER A 30 -11.20 3.31 6.43
CA SER A 30 -11.98 2.13 6.78
C SER A 30 -11.06 1.12 7.48
N VAL A 31 -11.39 0.74 8.70
CA VAL A 31 -10.59 -0.18 9.53
C VAL A 31 -11.22 -1.55 9.51
N TYR A 32 -10.49 -2.53 9.01
CA TYR A 32 -10.91 -3.93 8.91
C TYR A 32 -10.12 -4.78 9.91
N THR A 33 -10.83 -5.53 10.74
CA THR A 33 -10.23 -6.51 11.66
C THR A 33 -10.77 -7.90 11.33
N ALA A 34 -10.00 -8.93 11.60
CA ALA A 34 -10.40 -10.30 11.27
C ALA A 34 -11.61 -10.81 12.09
N ASP A 35 -11.88 -10.23 13.25
CA ASP A 35 -12.90 -10.66 14.19
C ASP A 35 -13.77 -9.50 14.74
N GLY A 36 -13.67 -8.32 14.12
CA GLY A 36 -14.36 -7.12 14.61
C GLY A 36 -13.78 -6.53 15.91
N ASN A 37 -12.70 -7.13 16.46
CA ASN A 37 -12.08 -6.68 17.71
C ASN A 37 -10.79 -5.93 17.42
N LEU A 38 -10.75 -4.62 17.67
CA LEU A 38 -9.57 -3.77 17.48
C LEU A 38 -8.42 -4.09 18.45
N ALA A 39 -8.69 -4.76 19.56
CA ALA A 39 -7.69 -5.13 20.57
C ALA A 39 -6.98 -6.47 20.29
N SER A 40 -7.29 -7.12 19.17
CA SER A 40 -6.68 -8.41 18.84
C SER A 40 -5.24 -8.23 18.34
N ASN A 41 -4.35 -9.18 18.67
CA ASN A 41 -3.00 -9.26 18.09
C ASN A 41 -2.99 -9.71 16.61
N ARG A 42 -4.14 -9.68 15.96
CA ARG A 42 -4.32 -10.06 14.56
C ARG A 42 -4.01 -8.90 13.63
N PRO A 43 -3.70 -9.19 12.37
CA PRO A 43 -3.51 -8.14 11.38
C PRO A 43 -4.75 -7.25 11.25
N VAL A 44 -4.53 -5.95 11.20
CA VAL A 44 -5.54 -4.92 10.96
C VAL A 44 -5.20 -4.25 9.64
N LEU A 45 -6.19 -4.09 8.77
CA LEU A 45 -6.09 -3.34 7.53
C LEU A 45 -6.78 -1.99 7.69
N LEU A 46 -6.05 -0.91 7.46
CA LEU A 46 -6.58 0.43 7.28
C LEU A 46 -6.55 0.75 5.79
N GLN A 47 -7.69 1.11 5.23
CA GLN A 47 -7.83 1.36 3.80
C GLN A 47 -8.51 2.69 3.54
N THR A 48 -8.02 3.46 2.57
CA THR A 48 -8.72 4.59 1.96
C THR A 48 -8.80 4.42 0.45
N THR A 49 -9.80 5.01 -0.18
CA THR A 49 -10.00 4.94 -1.63
C THR A 49 -9.71 6.28 -2.28
N SER A 50 -9.30 6.26 -3.54
CA SER A 50 -9.06 7.47 -4.31
C SER A 50 -10.36 8.25 -4.56
N GLU A 51 -10.22 9.56 -4.73
CA GLU A 51 -11.33 10.44 -5.14
C GLU A 51 -11.74 10.18 -6.59
N GLU A 52 -10.76 9.88 -7.44
CA GLU A 52 -10.97 9.61 -8.85
C GLU A 52 -11.43 8.17 -9.08
N GLN A 53 -12.22 8.00 -10.14
CA GLN A 53 -12.60 6.70 -10.67
C GLN A 53 -11.79 6.39 -11.93
N TYR A 54 -11.34 5.17 -12.02
CA TYR A 54 -10.64 4.60 -13.16
C TYR A 54 -11.51 3.52 -13.82
N ARG A 55 -11.03 2.94 -14.91
CA ARG A 55 -11.66 1.77 -15.52
C ARG A 55 -10.74 0.57 -15.37
N ASP A 56 -11.31 -0.54 -14.91
CA ASP A 56 -10.62 -1.83 -14.91
C ASP A 56 -10.46 -2.39 -16.34
N GLU A 57 -9.84 -3.56 -16.46
CA GLU A 57 -9.63 -4.24 -17.74
C GLU A 57 -10.95 -4.60 -18.46
N LYS A 58 -12.06 -4.65 -17.73
CA LYS A 58 -13.40 -4.94 -18.24
C LYS A 58 -14.22 -3.68 -18.53
N GLY A 59 -13.64 -2.49 -18.25
CA GLY A 59 -14.29 -1.20 -18.42
C GLY A 59 -15.19 -0.78 -17.26
N ASN A 60 -15.23 -1.52 -16.16
CA ASN A 60 -16.01 -1.15 -14.98
C ASN A 60 -15.35 0.01 -14.23
N PRO A 61 -16.14 0.94 -13.65
CA PRO A 61 -15.60 2.00 -12.81
C PRO A 61 -15.03 1.40 -11.51
N VAL A 62 -13.79 1.75 -11.20
CA VAL A 62 -13.07 1.32 -9.99
C VAL A 62 -12.31 2.48 -9.39
N GLN A 63 -12.10 2.47 -8.08
CA GLN A 63 -11.24 3.41 -7.38
C GLN A 63 -9.95 2.71 -6.98
N ALA A 64 -8.84 3.45 -6.99
CA ALA A 64 -7.61 2.96 -6.40
C ALA A 64 -7.74 2.88 -4.87
N LYS A 65 -6.96 2.02 -4.24
CA LYS A 65 -6.95 1.83 -2.79
C LYS A 65 -5.55 2.04 -2.25
N LEU A 66 -5.46 2.71 -1.12
CA LEU A 66 -4.24 2.84 -0.34
C LEU A 66 -4.43 2.12 0.99
N ASP A 67 -3.63 1.10 1.21
CA ASP A 67 -3.71 0.19 2.33
C ASP A 67 -2.51 0.36 3.27
N VAL A 68 -2.79 0.39 4.56
CA VAL A 68 -1.80 0.35 5.63
C VAL A 68 -2.11 -0.87 6.48
N ILE A 69 -1.16 -1.80 6.54
CA ILE A 69 -1.32 -3.05 7.27
C ILE A 69 -0.57 -2.96 8.59
N CYS A 70 -1.31 -3.11 9.68
CA CYS A 70 -0.77 -3.24 11.02
C CYS A 70 -0.70 -4.71 11.42
N ASN A 71 0.45 -5.16 11.88
CA ASN A 71 0.65 -6.51 12.39
C ASN A 71 1.47 -6.47 13.68
N HIS A 72 1.00 -7.16 14.72
CA HIS A 72 1.63 -7.16 16.04
C HIS A 72 1.89 -5.75 16.59
N GLY A 73 0.94 -4.84 16.42
CA GLY A 73 1.02 -3.45 16.91
C GLY A 73 2.01 -2.55 16.17
N LYS A 74 2.48 -2.96 14.99
CA LYS A 74 3.38 -2.17 14.13
C LYS A 74 2.89 -2.13 12.69
N VAL A 75 3.10 -1.01 12.02
CA VAL A 75 2.90 -0.94 10.57
C VAL A 75 3.91 -1.88 9.90
N SER A 76 3.41 -2.88 9.23
CA SER A 76 4.20 -3.95 8.60
C SER A 76 4.24 -3.85 7.07
N ALA A 77 3.23 -3.25 6.45
CA ALA A 77 3.20 -3.04 5.01
C ALA A 77 2.35 -1.82 4.64
N ILE A 78 2.65 -1.27 3.47
CA ILE A 78 1.84 -0.29 2.77
C ILE A 78 1.66 -0.83 1.35
N ALA A 79 0.43 -0.78 0.85
CA ALA A 79 0.12 -1.20 -0.50
C ALA A 79 -0.73 -0.14 -1.20
N LEU A 80 -0.46 0.07 -2.47
CA LEU A 80 -1.28 0.86 -3.36
C LEU A 80 -1.84 -0.07 -4.42
N GLU A 81 -3.15 -0.23 -4.44
CA GLU A 81 -3.89 -1.03 -5.40
C GLU A 81 -4.57 -0.11 -6.41
N PRO A 82 -3.98 0.09 -7.59
CA PRO A 82 -4.53 1.01 -8.58
C PRO A 82 -5.83 0.50 -9.23
N ASN A 83 -6.14 -0.80 -9.08
CA ASN A 83 -7.24 -1.52 -9.73
C ASN A 83 -7.15 -1.57 -11.28
N PHE A 84 -5.98 -1.25 -11.81
CA PHE A 84 -5.56 -1.52 -13.19
C PHE A 84 -4.13 -2.07 -13.16
N VAL A 85 -3.65 -2.61 -14.28
CA VAL A 85 -2.32 -3.24 -14.34
C VAL A 85 -1.24 -2.19 -14.54
N ILE A 86 -0.24 -2.18 -13.65
CA ILE A 86 0.99 -1.43 -13.78
C ILE A 86 2.08 -2.33 -14.34
N GLN A 87 2.75 -1.89 -15.38
CA GLN A 87 3.93 -2.59 -15.88
C GLN A 87 5.17 -2.14 -15.10
N ALA A 88 6.00 -3.10 -14.72
CA ALA A 88 7.31 -2.78 -14.17
C ALA A 88 8.15 -2.06 -15.23
N SER A 89 8.74 -0.93 -14.85
CA SER A 89 9.62 -0.15 -15.72
C SER A 89 11.09 -0.52 -15.56
N ALA A 90 11.42 -1.24 -14.49
CA ALA A 90 12.77 -1.69 -14.16
C ALA A 90 12.72 -3.00 -13.34
N ILE A 91 13.88 -3.61 -13.20
CA ILE A 91 14.13 -4.68 -12.22
C ILE A 91 15.07 -4.08 -11.18
N SER A 92 14.88 -4.41 -9.91
CA SER A 92 15.73 -3.94 -8.81
C SER A 92 17.21 -4.27 -9.09
N PHE A 93 18.11 -3.52 -8.48
CA PHE A 93 19.57 -3.70 -8.64
C PHE A 93 20.01 -5.14 -8.30
N SER A 94 19.31 -5.79 -7.37
CA SER A 94 19.53 -7.22 -7.06
C SER A 94 19.05 -8.16 -8.17
N GLY A 95 18.32 -7.67 -9.19
CA GLY A 95 17.76 -8.49 -10.26
C GLY A 95 16.59 -9.38 -9.83
N ALA A 96 16.08 -9.24 -8.60
CA ALA A 96 15.10 -10.17 -8.02
C ALA A 96 13.67 -9.62 -8.02
N VAL A 97 13.49 -8.30 -8.06
CA VAL A 97 12.18 -7.68 -7.82
C VAL A 97 11.83 -6.71 -8.95
N PRO A 98 10.67 -6.88 -9.61
CA PRO A 98 10.18 -5.91 -10.57
C PRO A 98 9.76 -4.62 -9.86
N THR A 99 10.24 -3.47 -10.35
CA THR A 99 9.96 -2.16 -9.78
C THR A 99 9.41 -1.20 -10.82
N THR A 100 8.70 -0.19 -10.33
CA THR A 100 8.30 0.96 -11.14
C THR A 100 8.55 2.24 -10.37
N ARG A 101 8.86 3.32 -11.09
CA ARG A 101 9.03 4.62 -10.48
C ARG A 101 7.71 5.34 -10.38
N ILE A 102 7.37 5.77 -9.18
CA ILE A 102 6.20 6.60 -8.93
C ILE A 102 6.61 7.98 -8.43
N VAL A 103 5.75 8.96 -8.66
CA VAL A 103 5.86 10.28 -8.06
C VAL A 103 4.73 10.44 -7.07
N SER A 104 5.04 10.71 -5.82
CA SER A 104 4.03 11.08 -4.82
C SER A 104 4.04 12.58 -4.58
N LEU A 105 2.88 13.16 -4.46
CA LEU A 105 2.63 14.57 -4.17
C LEU A 105 1.94 14.65 -2.81
N ALA A 106 2.57 15.30 -1.86
CA ALA A 106 2.04 15.53 -0.52
C ALA A 106 2.29 16.97 -0.12
N GLU A 107 1.24 17.72 0.25
CA GLU A 107 1.33 19.12 0.64
C GLU A 107 2.15 19.98 -0.35
N GLY A 108 2.00 19.74 -1.65
CA GLY A 108 2.74 20.44 -2.71
C GLY A 108 4.20 19.98 -2.90
N GLN A 109 4.69 19.03 -2.13
CA GLN A 109 6.03 18.47 -2.28
C GLN A 109 6.01 17.18 -3.08
N ALA A 110 6.80 17.13 -4.15
CA ALA A 110 6.97 15.93 -4.97
C ALA A 110 8.14 15.07 -4.45
N SER A 111 7.94 13.76 -4.41
CA SER A 111 9.00 12.79 -4.18
C SER A 111 8.92 11.70 -5.24
N ARG A 112 10.08 11.25 -5.71
CA ARG A 112 10.20 10.19 -6.71
C ARG A 112 10.90 9.00 -6.09
N GLU A 113 10.23 7.87 -6.07
CA GLU A 113 10.76 6.65 -5.46
C GLU A 113 10.39 5.42 -6.29
N ASP A 114 11.21 4.38 -6.19
CA ASP A 114 10.91 3.11 -6.82
C ASP A 114 10.02 2.28 -5.88
N TRP A 115 8.96 1.72 -6.44
CA TRP A 115 8.04 0.84 -5.75
C TRP A 115 8.07 -0.54 -6.38
N GLU A 116 7.98 -1.54 -5.55
CA GLU A 116 7.87 -2.95 -5.94
C GLU A 116 6.52 -3.20 -6.60
N VAL A 117 6.55 -3.93 -7.73
CA VAL A 117 5.36 -4.31 -8.48
C VAL A 117 5.00 -5.75 -8.14
N LEU A 118 3.89 -5.92 -7.46
CA LEU A 118 3.40 -7.20 -6.94
C LEU A 118 2.12 -7.63 -7.63
N GLY A 119 1.71 -8.89 -7.40
CA GLY A 119 0.40 -9.37 -7.81
C GLY A 119 0.14 -9.23 -9.33
N ARG A 120 1.15 -9.46 -10.18
CA ARG A 120 1.07 -9.26 -11.63
C ARG A 120 0.72 -7.82 -12.03
N GLY A 121 1.28 -6.85 -11.33
CA GLY A 121 1.07 -5.43 -11.61
C GLY A 121 -0.18 -4.82 -10.96
N ARG A 122 -0.83 -5.52 -10.06
CA ARG A 122 -2.06 -5.03 -9.40
C ARG A 122 -1.83 -4.37 -8.05
N THR A 123 -0.62 -4.52 -7.50
CA THR A 123 -0.26 -3.97 -6.19
C THR A 123 1.12 -3.36 -6.27
N LEU A 124 1.28 -2.19 -5.69
CA LEU A 124 2.55 -1.50 -5.52
C LEU A 124 2.87 -1.42 -4.03
N SER A 125 4.13 -1.60 -3.66
CA SER A 125 4.60 -1.47 -2.27
C SER A 125 5.91 -0.70 -2.23
N PRO A 126 6.18 0.13 -1.21
CA PRO A 126 7.46 0.83 -1.08
C PRO A 126 8.63 -0.14 -1.11
N TYR A 127 9.57 0.09 -2.03
CA TYR A 127 10.73 -0.78 -2.18
C TYR A 127 11.96 -0.21 -1.47
N SER A 128 12.74 -1.10 -0.85
CA SER A 128 14.07 -0.79 -0.33
C SER A 128 14.92 -2.05 -0.31
N GLU A 129 15.99 -2.08 -1.10
CA GLU A 129 16.90 -3.23 -1.19
C GLU A 129 17.53 -3.66 0.15
N ALA A 130 17.83 -2.68 0.99
CA ALA A 130 18.57 -2.94 2.23
C ALA A 130 17.68 -3.04 3.48
N PHE A 131 16.51 -2.37 3.49
CA PHE A 131 15.75 -2.17 4.73
C PHE A 131 14.26 -1.96 4.46
N GLN A 132 13.56 -2.99 4.06
CA GLN A 132 12.12 -2.94 3.76
C GLN A 132 11.30 -2.29 4.89
N GLY A 133 11.60 -2.61 6.15
CA GLY A 133 10.93 -2.03 7.31
C GLY A 133 11.13 -0.50 7.45
N LYS A 134 12.29 0.03 7.03
CA LYS A 134 12.55 1.48 7.06
C LYS A 134 11.77 2.22 5.97
N ALA A 135 11.62 1.62 4.79
CA ALA A 135 10.82 2.21 3.72
C ALA A 135 9.34 2.28 4.12
N VAL A 136 8.79 1.20 4.64
CA VAL A 136 7.40 1.15 5.13
C VAL A 136 7.16 2.17 6.23
N ARG A 137 8.04 2.26 7.23
CA ARG A 137 7.95 3.24 8.30
C ARG A 137 7.96 4.68 7.78
N ARG A 138 8.95 5.04 6.94
CA ARG A 138 9.05 6.38 6.35
C ARG A 138 7.80 6.76 5.57
N TRP A 139 7.22 5.81 4.83
CA TRP A 139 6.00 6.04 4.09
C TRP A 139 4.79 6.20 5.01
N ALA A 140 4.67 5.39 6.06
CA ALA A 140 3.60 5.55 7.06
C ALA A 140 3.67 6.93 7.74
N GLU A 141 4.86 7.37 8.15
CA GLU A 141 5.09 8.70 8.71
C GLU A 141 4.69 9.81 7.71
N ARG A 142 5.06 9.67 6.43
CA ARG A 142 4.73 10.64 5.39
C ARG A 142 3.24 10.71 5.10
N ILE A 143 2.57 9.57 4.98
CA ILE A 143 1.11 9.50 4.78
C ILE A 143 0.41 10.16 5.97
N SER A 144 0.84 9.87 7.20
CA SER A 144 0.25 10.44 8.41
C SER A 144 0.47 11.95 8.56
N ALA A 145 1.57 12.47 8.03
CA ALA A 145 1.86 13.90 8.06
C ALA A 145 1.09 14.70 7.00
N SER A 146 0.40 14.03 6.08
CA SER A 146 -0.29 14.66 4.96
C SER A 146 -1.80 14.56 5.14
N ARG A 147 -2.54 15.61 4.75
CA ARG A 147 -4.00 15.56 4.67
C ARG A 147 -4.48 14.91 3.39
N VAL A 148 -3.77 15.19 2.31
CA VAL A 148 -4.06 14.69 0.97
C VAL A 148 -2.77 14.22 0.35
N MET A 149 -2.80 13.07 -0.31
CA MET A 149 -1.67 12.52 -1.04
C MET A 149 -2.12 12.02 -2.42
N ALA A 150 -1.43 12.46 -3.46
CA ALA A 150 -1.63 11.96 -4.81
C ALA A 150 -0.42 11.13 -5.25
N PHE A 151 -0.67 10.11 -6.07
CA PHE A 151 0.35 9.26 -6.66
C PHE A 151 0.26 9.33 -8.18
N GLN A 152 1.31 9.78 -8.83
CA GLN A 152 1.40 9.71 -10.28
C GLN A 152 1.95 8.33 -10.67
N LEU A 153 1.10 7.52 -11.28
CA LEU A 153 1.38 6.14 -11.65
C LEU A 153 1.56 6.03 -13.17
N PRO A 154 2.53 5.25 -13.65
CA PRO A 154 2.61 4.92 -15.06
C PRO A 154 1.41 4.03 -15.41
N GLY A 155 0.58 4.48 -16.32
CA GLY A 155 -0.54 3.70 -16.82
C GLY A 155 -0.14 2.71 -17.91
N ASN A 156 -1.07 1.85 -18.28
CA ASN A 156 -0.92 0.97 -19.42
C ASN A 156 -1.04 1.82 -20.70
N LYS A 157 -0.21 1.56 -21.73
CA LYS A 157 -0.21 2.26 -23.03
C LYS A 157 0.18 3.75 -22.99
N GLY A 158 0.96 4.19 -22.00
CA GLY A 158 1.48 5.57 -21.94
C GLY A 158 0.52 6.58 -21.30
N GLU A 159 -0.65 6.16 -20.86
CA GLU A 159 -1.51 6.98 -20.03
C GLU A 159 -0.95 7.02 -18.60
N SER A 160 -1.07 8.14 -17.92
CA SER A 160 -0.73 8.26 -16.51
C SER A 160 -2.00 8.39 -15.69
N ALA A 161 -2.07 7.65 -14.57
CA ALA A 161 -3.13 7.82 -13.60
C ALA A 161 -2.60 8.59 -12.38
N GLN A 162 -3.44 9.42 -11.79
CA GLN A 162 -3.07 10.18 -10.61
C GLN A 162 -4.13 10.03 -9.52
N PRO A 163 -4.20 8.87 -8.84
CA PRO A 163 -5.11 8.71 -7.71
C PRO A 163 -4.74 9.64 -6.57
N THR A 164 -5.75 10.33 -6.06
CA THR A 164 -5.68 11.25 -4.92
C THR A 164 -6.42 10.64 -3.75
N PHE A 165 -5.79 10.62 -2.58
CA PHE A 165 -6.33 10.02 -1.36
C PHE A 165 -6.43 11.05 -0.25
N GLN A 166 -7.53 11.04 0.48
CA GLN A 166 -7.64 11.70 1.76
C GLN A 166 -6.88 10.86 2.80
N THR A 167 -5.74 11.37 3.25
CA THR A 167 -4.84 10.65 4.17
C THR A 167 -4.85 11.20 5.59
N GLY A 168 -5.53 12.31 5.83
CA GLY A 168 -5.70 12.86 7.16
C GLY A 168 -6.24 11.84 8.15
N GLN A 169 -5.85 11.99 9.42
CA GLN A 169 -6.27 11.14 10.53
C GLN A 169 -5.71 9.70 10.51
N LEU A 170 -4.71 9.38 9.67
CA LEU A 170 -4.07 8.05 9.74
C LEU A 170 -3.44 7.79 11.12
N SER A 171 -2.82 8.80 11.73
CA SER A 171 -2.22 8.67 13.08
C SER A 171 -3.25 8.27 14.12
N GLU A 172 -4.42 8.91 14.12
CA GLU A 172 -5.53 8.61 15.03
C GLU A 172 -6.11 7.21 14.75
N ALA A 173 -6.26 6.86 13.47
CA ALA A 173 -6.73 5.55 13.07
C ALA A 173 -5.75 4.44 13.51
N LEU A 174 -4.44 4.62 13.35
CA LEU A 174 -3.42 3.70 13.84
C LEU A 174 -3.43 3.59 15.37
N ALA A 175 -3.53 4.72 16.07
CA ALA A 175 -3.58 4.74 17.53
C ALA A 175 -4.80 3.99 18.07
N SER A 176 -5.96 4.12 17.42
CA SER A 176 -7.20 3.45 17.83
C SER A 176 -7.12 1.91 17.77
N VAL A 177 -6.24 1.37 16.93
CA VAL A 177 -5.97 -0.06 16.79
C VAL A 177 -4.68 -0.49 17.49
N GLY A 178 -4.07 0.38 18.29
CA GLY A 178 -2.82 0.08 19.00
C GLY A 178 -1.60 -0.11 18.11
N CYS A 179 -1.62 0.48 16.91
CA CYS A 179 -0.54 0.37 15.93
C CYS A 179 0.43 1.55 16.00
N ARG A 180 1.72 1.26 15.80
CA ARG A 180 2.80 2.26 15.76
C ARG A 180 3.62 2.11 14.48
N TYR A 181 4.35 3.14 14.12
CA TYR A 181 5.31 3.10 12.99
C TYR A 181 6.55 2.27 13.32
#